data_9c8b37289daf218fd59109bbd8d414b2
#
_entry.id   9c8b37289daf218fd59109bbd8d414b2
#
_cell.length_a   1.000
_cell.length_b   1.000
_cell.length_c   1.000
_cell.angle_alpha   90.00
_cell.angle_beta   90.00
_cell.angle_gamma   90.00
#
_symmetry.space_group_name_H-M   'P 1'
#
loop_
_entity.id
_entity.type
_entity.pdbx_description
1 polymer ?
#
loop_
_entity_poly.entity_id
_entity_poly.type
_entity_poly.pdbx_seq_one_letter_code
_entity_poly.pdbx_strand_id
1 'polypeptide(L)'
;MLLGQMEHSTVDSMVTTGLALHEMLALCARSILAEAETTSTRQVILQAVETIRKHYQQELCLADLLAEAHMSKSYFLRLFRRYMGTTPYNYLVNFRITQAKELLVLTDHSVGEIAQEVGFGDASNFSTRFAKATGQSPLQYRKRALKPQEGTR
;
A
#
# COMPACT_ATOMS: atom_id res chain seq x y z
N MET A 1 -35.72 58.29 22.81
CA MET A 1 -35.07 57.92 21.56
C MET A 1 -33.79 57.09 21.79
N LEU A 2 -33.73 56.28 22.86
CA LEU A 2 -32.56 55.46 23.23
C LEU A 2 -32.85 53.95 23.32
N LEU A 3 -34.09 53.49 23.27
CA LEU A 3 -34.48 52.08 23.39
C LEU A 3 -34.40 51.30 22.06
N GLY A 4 -34.48 51.97 20.92
CA GLY A 4 -34.42 51.26 19.61
C GLY A 4 -33.02 50.87 19.13
N GLN A 5 -31.95 51.44 19.67
CA GLN A 5 -30.57 51.13 19.28
C GLN A 5 -29.99 49.90 20.01
N MET A 6 -30.52 49.53 21.18
CA MET A 6 -30.06 48.37 21.94
C MET A 6 -30.62 47.04 21.38
N GLU A 7 -31.81 47.06 20.79
CA GLU A 7 -32.42 45.84 20.20
C GLU A 7 -31.76 45.46 18.89
N HIS A 8 -31.36 46.42 18.04
CA HIS A 8 -30.62 46.10 16.79
C HIS A 8 -29.23 45.49 17.04
N SER A 9 -28.53 46.00 18.07
CA SER A 9 -27.19 45.48 18.40
C SER A 9 -27.21 44.05 18.94
N THR A 10 -28.26 43.65 19.67
CA THR A 10 -28.41 42.28 20.20
C THR A 10 -28.81 41.29 19.11
N VAL A 11 -29.68 41.70 18.19
CA VAL A 11 -30.10 40.82 17.05
C VAL A 11 -28.93 40.59 16.08
N ASP A 12 -28.17 41.63 15.74
CA ASP A 12 -26.97 41.50 14.90
C ASP A 12 -25.90 40.63 15.57
N SER A 13 -25.71 40.72 16.88
CA SER A 13 -24.80 39.87 17.63
C SER A 13 -25.27 38.40 17.65
N MET A 14 -26.56 38.12 17.79
CA MET A 14 -27.11 36.76 17.75
C MET A 14 -27.02 36.15 16.36
N VAL A 15 -27.26 36.94 15.31
CA VAL A 15 -27.15 36.48 13.92
C VAL A 15 -25.69 36.16 13.56
N THR A 16 -24.74 37.02 13.92
CA THR A 16 -23.29 36.79 13.68
C THR A 16 -22.76 35.60 14.47
N THR A 17 -23.20 35.43 15.72
CA THR A 17 -22.83 34.26 16.54
C THR A 17 -23.41 32.95 15.97
N GLY A 18 -24.67 32.98 15.50
CA GLY A 18 -25.30 31.84 14.85
C GLY A 18 -24.61 31.43 13.54
N LEU A 19 -24.19 32.42 12.73
CA LEU A 19 -23.45 32.18 11.50
C LEU A 19 -22.06 31.57 11.77
N ALA A 20 -21.35 32.09 12.74
CA ALA A 20 -20.04 31.57 13.14
C ALA A 20 -20.12 30.13 13.67
N LEU A 21 -21.15 29.79 14.46
CA LEU A 21 -21.40 28.42 14.91
C LEU A 21 -21.70 27.46 13.74
N HIS A 22 -22.49 27.93 12.78
CA HIS A 22 -22.80 27.15 11.59
C HIS A 22 -21.55 26.86 10.74
N GLU A 23 -20.70 27.85 10.54
CA GLU A 23 -19.42 27.69 9.82
C GLU A 23 -18.47 26.72 10.55
N MET A 24 -18.37 26.84 11.87
CA MET A 24 -17.56 25.89 12.67
C MET A 24 -18.07 24.46 12.57
N LEU A 25 -19.38 24.25 12.65
CA LEU A 25 -19.98 22.92 12.48
C LEU A 25 -19.76 22.37 11.07
N ALA A 26 -19.85 23.19 10.04
CA ALA A 26 -19.59 22.81 8.66
C ALA A 26 -18.12 22.45 8.42
N LEU A 27 -17.19 23.14 9.05
CA LEU A 27 -15.75 22.82 9.00
C LEU A 27 -15.44 21.51 9.73
N CYS A 28 -15.98 21.32 10.92
CA CYS A 28 -15.84 20.07 11.67
C CYS A 28 -16.43 18.88 10.90
N ALA A 29 -17.61 19.00 10.33
CA ALA A 29 -18.24 17.96 9.52
C ALA A 29 -17.40 17.62 8.29
N ARG A 30 -16.85 18.62 7.58
CA ARG A 30 -15.93 18.38 6.44
C ARG A 30 -14.64 17.68 6.86
N SER A 31 -14.07 18.03 8.01
CA SER A 31 -12.87 17.40 8.54
C SER A 31 -13.13 15.92 8.87
N ILE A 32 -14.23 15.62 9.56
CA ILE A 32 -14.63 14.25 9.92
C ILE A 32 -14.88 13.40 8.67
N LEU A 33 -15.58 13.95 7.67
CA LEU A 33 -15.83 13.26 6.41
C LEU A 33 -14.55 13.00 5.63
N ALA A 34 -13.63 13.96 5.56
CA ALA A 34 -12.32 13.79 4.90
C ALA A 34 -11.47 12.72 5.60
N GLU A 35 -11.48 12.64 6.92
CA GLU A 35 -10.79 11.60 7.68
C GLU A 35 -11.42 10.21 7.45
N ALA A 36 -12.75 10.13 7.39
CA ALA A 36 -13.46 8.89 7.09
C ALA A 36 -13.18 8.39 5.67
N GLU A 37 -13.16 9.26 4.66
CA GLU A 37 -12.77 8.92 3.29
C GLU A 37 -11.33 8.44 3.20
N THR A 38 -10.41 9.10 3.89
CA THR A 38 -8.99 8.70 3.93
C THR A 38 -8.82 7.34 4.58
N THR A 39 -9.54 7.06 5.65
CA THR A 39 -9.51 5.77 6.36
C THR A 39 -10.06 4.66 5.48
N SER A 40 -11.21 4.87 4.83
CA SER A 40 -11.82 3.92 3.89
C SER A 40 -10.90 3.62 2.71
N THR A 41 -10.32 4.65 2.11
CA THR A 41 -9.38 4.52 0.98
C THR A 41 -8.11 3.75 1.36
N ARG A 42 -7.56 4.02 2.54
CA ARG A 42 -6.40 3.29 3.07
C ARG A 42 -6.73 1.83 3.28
N GLN A 43 -7.91 1.51 3.78
CA GLN A 43 -8.34 0.15 4.04
C GLN A 43 -8.43 -0.69 2.75
N VAL A 44 -8.92 -0.10 1.65
CA VAL A 44 -8.93 -0.75 0.32
C VAL A 44 -7.50 -1.12 -0.12
N ILE A 45 -6.53 -0.22 0.06
CA ILE A 45 -5.14 -0.51 -0.31
C ILE A 45 -4.53 -1.61 0.57
N LEU A 46 -4.81 -1.60 1.87
CA LEU A 46 -4.34 -2.65 2.79
C LEU A 46 -4.95 -4.00 2.43
N GLN A 47 -6.20 -4.05 2.06
CA GLN A 47 -6.87 -5.26 1.59
C GLN A 47 -6.24 -5.80 0.29
N ALA A 48 -5.93 -4.92 -0.67
CA ALA A 48 -5.20 -5.31 -1.88
C ALA A 48 -3.81 -5.88 -1.56
N VAL A 49 -3.09 -5.31 -0.60
CA VAL A 49 -1.80 -5.85 -0.12
C VAL A 49 -1.97 -7.24 0.49
N GLU A 50 -3.01 -7.44 1.30
CA GLU A 50 -3.33 -8.74 1.90
C GLU A 50 -3.64 -9.79 0.83
N THR A 51 -4.45 -9.44 -0.17
CA THR A 51 -4.76 -10.29 -1.33
C THR A 51 -3.49 -10.69 -2.08
N ILE A 52 -2.58 -9.74 -2.33
CA ILE A 52 -1.28 -10.03 -2.96
C ILE A 52 -0.48 -11.01 -2.11
N ARG A 53 -0.38 -10.81 -0.81
CA ARG A 53 0.39 -11.68 0.10
C ARG A 53 -0.18 -13.09 0.20
N LYS A 54 -1.50 -13.20 0.16
CA LYS A 54 -2.20 -14.49 0.25
C LYS A 54 -2.10 -15.31 -1.04
N HIS A 55 -2.09 -14.63 -2.18
CA HIS A 55 -2.17 -15.26 -3.51
C HIS A 55 -0.92 -15.04 -4.37
N TYR A 56 0.23 -14.66 -3.80
CA TYR A 56 1.44 -14.30 -4.54
C TYR A 56 1.98 -15.42 -5.44
N GLN A 57 1.74 -16.67 -5.10
CA GLN A 57 2.19 -17.84 -5.87
C GLN A 57 1.38 -18.03 -7.16
N GLN A 58 0.17 -17.50 -7.21
CA GLN A 58 -0.75 -17.63 -8.33
C GLN A 58 -0.58 -16.49 -9.34
N GLU A 59 -1.15 -16.69 -10.53
CA GLU A 59 -1.29 -15.60 -11.48
C GLU A 59 -2.32 -14.60 -10.95
N LEU A 60 -1.82 -13.44 -10.54
CA LEU A 60 -2.64 -12.36 -9.98
C LEU A 60 -2.67 -11.20 -10.97
N CYS A 61 -3.85 -10.86 -11.46
CA CYS A 61 -4.02 -9.72 -12.34
C CYS A 61 -4.52 -8.47 -11.59
N LEU A 62 -4.36 -7.31 -12.20
CA LEU A 62 -4.83 -6.05 -11.61
C LEU A 62 -6.37 -6.04 -11.45
N ALA A 63 -7.10 -6.76 -12.31
CA ALA A 63 -8.55 -6.84 -12.23
C ALA A 63 -9.00 -7.52 -10.93
N ASP A 64 -8.27 -8.53 -10.45
CA ASP A 64 -8.55 -9.21 -9.18
C ASP A 64 -8.49 -8.23 -8.00
N LEU A 65 -7.48 -7.34 -8.00
CA LEU A 65 -7.32 -6.33 -6.95
C LEU A 65 -8.36 -5.20 -7.04
N LEU A 66 -8.91 -4.95 -8.23
CA LEU A 66 -9.91 -3.92 -8.46
C LEU A 66 -11.34 -4.40 -8.20
N ALA A 67 -11.58 -5.70 -8.22
CA ALA A 67 -12.92 -6.29 -8.09
C ALA A 67 -13.64 -5.83 -6.80
N GLU A 68 -12.90 -5.69 -5.70
CA GLU A 68 -13.42 -5.26 -4.41
C GLU A 68 -13.22 -3.75 -4.13
N ALA A 69 -12.42 -3.08 -4.97
CA ALA A 69 -12.00 -1.71 -4.70
C ALA A 69 -13.06 -0.65 -5.05
N HIS A 70 -14.04 -0.98 -5.92
CA HIS A 70 -15.09 -0.07 -6.41
C HIS A 70 -14.59 1.29 -6.89
N MET A 71 -13.39 1.35 -7.46
CA MET A 71 -12.76 2.57 -7.94
C MET A 71 -12.13 2.39 -9.32
N SER A 72 -11.85 3.50 -10.02
CA SER A 72 -11.19 3.43 -11.31
C SER A 72 -9.75 2.92 -11.19
N LYS A 73 -9.26 2.20 -12.22
CA LYS A 73 -7.88 1.69 -12.29
C LYS A 73 -6.84 2.80 -12.03
N SER A 74 -7.01 3.95 -12.64
CA SER A 74 -6.06 5.07 -12.51
C SER A 74 -6.01 5.61 -11.09
N TYR A 75 -7.16 5.72 -10.43
CA TYR A 75 -7.26 6.16 -9.05
C TYR A 75 -6.62 5.15 -8.10
N PHE A 76 -6.93 3.87 -8.25
CA PHE A 76 -6.32 2.79 -7.46
C PHE A 76 -4.80 2.77 -7.57
N LEU A 77 -4.23 2.82 -8.79
CA LEU A 77 -2.77 2.80 -8.99
C LEU A 77 -2.09 4.00 -8.35
N ARG A 78 -2.71 5.20 -8.41
CA ARG A 78 -2.22 6.40 -7.75
C ARG A 78 -2.22 6.26 -6.24
N LEU A 79 -3.30 5.74 -5.66
CA LEU A 79 -3.41 5.49 -4.22
C LEU A 79 -2.43 4.42 -3.76
N PHE A 80 -2.36 3.29 -4.46
CA PHE A 80 -1.44 2.22 -4.11
C PHE A 80 0.00 2.73 -4.08
N ARG A 81 0.41 3.53 -5.09
CA ARG A 81 1.73 4.16 -5.10
C ARG A 81 1.91 5.14 -3.95
N ARG A 82 0.89 5.92 -3.60
CA ARG A 82 0.94 6.88 -2.48
C ARG A 82 1.16 6.18 -1.14
N TYR A 83 0.47 5.07 -0.87
CA TYR A 83 0.53 4.37 0.41
C TYR A 83 1.67 3.35 0.49
N MET A 84 2.01 2.68 -0.61
CA MET A 84 3.00 1.60 -0.64
C MET A 84 4.34 1.99 -1.29
N GLY A 85 4.47 3.21 -1.83
CA GLY A 85 5.68 3.70 -2.50
C GLY A 85 5.97 3.06 -3.86
N THR A 86 5.15 2.10 -4.31
CA THR A 86 5.40 1.32 -5.52
C THR A 86 4.09 0.92 -6.21
N THR A 87 4.16 0.29 -7.39
CA THR A 87 2.98 -0.25 -8.07
C THR A 87 2.59 -1.63 -7.50
N PRO A 88 1.31 -2.06 -7.63
CA PRO A 88 0.88 -3.41 -7.20
C PRO A 88 1.72 -4.53 -7.80
N TYR A 89 2.05 -4.43 -9.09
CA TYR A 89 2.90 -5.40 -9.78
C TYR A 89 4.31 -5.48 -9.19
N ASN A 90 4.96 -4.34 -8.99
CA ASN A 90 6.29 -4.32 -8.38
C ASN A 90 6.26 -4.79 -6.92
N TYR A 91 5.18 -4.49 -6.19
CA TYR A 91 4.98 -5.00 -4.84
C TYR A 91 4.92 -6.53 -4.84
N LEU A 92 4.11 -7.14 -5.73
CA LEU A 92 4.02 -8.59 -5.91
C LEU A 92 5.39 -9.21 -6.24
N VAL A 93 6.10 -8.65 -7.23
CA VAL A 93 7.43 -9.13 -7.63
C VAL A 93 8.41 -9.08 -6.45
N ASN A 94 8.47 -7.96 -5.73
CA ASN A 94 9.36 -7.81 -4.58
C ASN A 94 9.01 -8.78 -3.44
N PHE A 95 7.71 -9.03 -3.23
CA PHE A 95 7.25 -10.00 -2.24
C PHE A 95 7.68 -11.42 -2.61
N ARG A 96 7.51 -11.82 -3.89
CA ARG A 96 7.99 -13.11 -4.42
C ARG A 96 9.50 -13.28 -4.24
N ILE A 97 10.28 -12.23 -4.51
CA ILE A 97 11.73 -12.24 -4.29
C ILE A 97 12.08 -12.41 -2.81
N THR A 98 11.33 -11.80 -1.90
CA THR A 98 11.52 -11.99 -0.46
C THR A 98 11.29 -13.43 -0.05
N GLN A 99 10.21 -14.06 -0.51
CA GLN A 99 9.94 -15.48 -0.26
C GLN A 99 11.02 -16.39 -0.87
N ALA A 100 11.48 -16.08 -2.08
CA ALA A 100 12.54 -16.84 -2.73
C ALA A 100 13.88 -16.79 -1.97
N LYS A 101 14.20 -15.68 -1.29
CA LYS A 101 15.41 -15.60 -0.45
C LYS A 101 15.37 -16.60 0.70
N GLU A 102 14.23 -16.79 1.32
CA GLU A 102 14.04 -17.77 2.38
C GLU A 102 14.20 -19.20 1.86
N LEU A 103 13.54 -19.54 0.74
CA LEU A 103 13.63 -20.86 0.13
C LEU A 103 15.05 -21.16 -0.35
N LEU A 104 15.79 -20.20 -0.89
CA LEU A 104 17.17 -20.38 -1.32
C LEU A 104 18.10 -20.77 -0.16
N VAL A 105 17.81 -20.36 1.06
CA VAL A 105 18.61 -20.63 2.26
C VAL A 105 18.13 -21.88 2.98
N LEU A 106 16.83 -22.11 3.03
CA LEU A 106 16.21 -23.15 3.85
C LEU A 106 16.02 -24.49 3.12
N THR A 107 16.12 -24.49 1.78
CA THR A 107 15.85 -25.70 0.98
C THR A 107 16.96 -25.97 -0.04
N ASP A 108 17.04 -27.22 -0.50
CA ASP A 108 17.92 -27.63 -1.59
C ASP A 108 17.26 -27.56 -2.98
N HIS A 109 16.05 -26.98 -3.06
CA HIS A 109 15.33 -26.82 -4.32
C HIS A 109 16.18 -26.09 -5.36
N SER A 110 16.09 -26.52 -6.61
CA SER A 110 16.73 -25.84 -7.73
C SER A 110 16.18 -24.42 -7.91
N VAL A 111 16.93 -23.55 -8.57
CA VAL A 111 16.48 -22.18 -8.89
C VAL A 111 15.18 -22.18 -9.70
N GLY A 112 15.01 -23.20 -10.58
CA GLY A 112 13.79 -23.37 -11.38
C GLY A 112 12.58 -23.73 -10.53
N GLU A 113 12.73 -24.67 -9.60
CA GLU A 113 11.68 -25.08 -8.67
C GLU A 113 11.26 -23.91 -7.78
N ILE A 114 12.23 -23.17 -7.21
CA ILE A 114 11.94 -21.99 -6.41
C ILE A 114 11.21 -20.92 -7.23
N ALA A 115 11.63 -20.69 -8.49
CA ALA A 115 10.95 -19.72 -9.35
C ALA A 115 9.46 -20.07 -9.52
N GLN A 116 9.15 -21.36 -9.78
CA GLN A 116 7.77 -21.82 -9.90
C GLN A 116 7.01 -21.72 -8.57
N GLU A 117 7.61 -22.13 -7.47
CA GLU A 117 6.99 -22.12 -6.14
C GLU A 117 6.61 -20.72 -5.70
N VAL A 118 7.43 -19.69 -6.02
CA VAL A 118 7.09 -18.29 -5.70
C VAL A 118 6.26 -17.59 -6.78
N GLY A 119 5.81 -18.31 -7.82
CA GLY A 119 4.86 -17.83 -8.82
C GLY A 119 5.48 -17.15 -10.04
N PHE A 120 6.77 -17.36 -10.35
CA PHE A 120 7.33 -16.93 -11.63
C PHE A 120 7.08 -18.00 -12.71
N GLY A 121 6.67 -17.54 -13.90
CA GLY A 121 6.41 -18.45 -15.03
C GLY A 121 7.65 -19.08 -15.63
N ASP A 122 8.83 -18.47 -15.46
CA ASP A 122 10.11 -19.01 -15.92
C ASP A 122 11.28 -18.57 -15.03
N ALA A 123 12.31 -19.43 -14.99
CA ALA A 123 13.50 -19.24 -14.17
C ALA A 123 14.42 -18.10 -14.66
N SER A 124 14.36 -17.75 -15.94
CA SER A 124 15.17 -16.66 -16.51
C SER A 124 14.66 -15.30 -16.06
N ASN A 125 13.34 -15.07 -16.17
CA ASN A 125 12.69 -13.87 -15.66
C ASN A 125 12.90 -13.75 -14.15
N PHE A 126 12.72 -14.84 -13.40
CA PHE A 126 13.01 -14.89 -11.96
C PHE A 126 14.44 -14.43 -11.67
N SER A 127 15.44 -15.07 -12.29
CA SER A 127 16.86 -14.78 -12.05
C SER A 127 17.21 -13.33 -12.34
N THR A 128 16.67 -12.77 -13.42
CA THR A 128 16.85 -11.37 -13.80
C THR A 128 16.24 -10.42 -12.76
N ARG A 129 15.00 -10.69 -12.32
CA ARG A 129 14.31 -9.89 -11.28
C ARG A 129 15.00 -10.00 -9.92
N PHE A 130 15.44 -11.22 -9.57
CA PHE A 130 16.17 -11.46 -8.34
C PHE A 130 17.50 -10.70 -8.30
N ALA A 131 18.29 -10.79 -9.39
CA ALA A 131 19.56 -10.06 -9.48
C ALA A 131 19.35 -8.54 -9.43
N LYS A 132 18.32 -8.01 -10.06
CA LYS A 132 17.97 -6.57 -9.99
C LYS A 132 17.61 -6.15 -8.56
N ALA A 133 16.91 -6.99 -7.81
CA ALA A 133 16.44 -6.66 -6.47
C ALA A 133 17.53 -6.86 -5.38
N THR A 134 18.49 -7.75 -5.60
CA THR A 134 19.46 -8.18 -4.58
C THR A 134 20.91 -7.83 -4.92
N GLY A 135 21.19 -7.44 -6.16
CA GLY A 135 22.53 -7.19 -6.68
C GLY A 135 23.34 -8.46 -7.03
N GLN A 136 22.76 -9.66 -6.90
CA GLN A 136 23.44 -10.94 -7.16
C GLN A 136 22.47 -12.01 -7.68
N SER A 137 22.99 -13.01 -8.40
CA SER A 137 22.15 -14.10 -8.88
C SER A 137 21.63 -14.98 -7.74
N PRO A 138 20.52 -15.74 -7.93
CA PRO A 138 19.99 -16.66 -6.91
C PRO A 138 21.03 -17.66 -6.40
N LEU A 139 21.84 -18.23 -7.31
CA LEU A 139 22.91 -19.18 -6.92
C LEU A 139 24.02 -18.51 -6.10
N GLN A 140 24.41 -17.29 -6.45
CA GLN A 140 25.38 -16.51 -5.67
C GLN A 140 24.84 -16.18 -4.29
N TYR A 141 23.55 -15.82 -4.21
CA TYR A 141 22.87 -15.55 -2.95
C TYR A 141 22.89 -16.77 -2.04
N ARG A 142 22.51 -17.96 -2.55
CA ARG A 142 22.56 -19.23 -1.82
C ARG A 142 23.97 -19.54 -1.32
N LYS A 143 24.98 -19.49 -2.21
CA LYS A 143 26.37 -19.77 -1.85
C LYS A 143 26.90 -18.84 -0.75
N ARG A 144 26.51 -17.58 -0.78
CA ARG A 144 26.92 -16.59 0.22
C ARG A 144 26.24 -16.82 1.57
N ALA A 145 24.94 -17.14 1.57
CA ALA A 145 24.18 -17.39 2.78
C ALA A 145 24.61 -18.67 3.51
N LEU A 146 25.04 -19.69 2.75
CA LEU A 146 25.50 -20.97 3.30
C LEU A 146 26.99 -21.00 3.66
N LYS A 147 27.78 -19.97 3.30
CA LYS A 147 29.16 -19.86 3.81
C LYS A 147 29.11 -19.52 5.29
N PRO A 148 29.78 -20.31 6.17
CA PRO A 148 29.98 -19.91 7.55
C PRO A 148 30.63 -18.51 7.57
N GLN A 149 30.13 -17.64 8.41
CA GLN A 149 30.82 -16.37 8.70
C GLN A 149 32.14 -16.76 9.37
N GLU A 150 33.22 -16.88 8.60
CA GLU A 150 34.55 -16.91 9.17
C GLU A 150 34.73 -15.61 9.94
N GLY A 151 34.77 -15.78 11.26
CA GLY A 151 34.76 -14.67 12.21
C GLY A 151 35.85 -13.65 11.91
N THR A 152 35.47 -12.43 11.91
CA THR A 152 36.38 -11.31 12.08
C THR A 152 37.07 -11.51 13.44
N ARG A 153 38.31 -11.96 13.41
CA ARG A 153 39.26 -11.79 14.49
C ARG A 153 39.79 -10.37 14.46
#